data_63c2b89719de2345d7a3f44c13f562e9
#
_entry.id   63c2b89719de2345d7a3f44c13f562e9
#
_cell.length_a   1.000
_cell.length_b   1.000
_cell.length_c   1.000
_cell.angle_alpha   90.00
_cell.angle_beta   90.00
_cell.angle_gamma   90.00
#
_symmetry.space_group_name_H-M   'P 1'
#
loop_
_entity.id
_entity.type
_entity.pdbx_description
1 polymer ?
#
loop_
_entity_poly.entity_id
_entity_poly.type
_entity_poly.pdbx_seq_one_letter_code
_entity_poly.pdbx_strand_id
1 'polypeptide(L)'
;MGYTVVNQGAVSPADERPCELRRLSEPAGLSNVAINRFRAEPGEQIPLAYHYHDEQEEAFYVLSGTLVVETPEETYRIETGSLFAASPGSPHRAHNPADAEAAVEILAIGAPAVSGDANVYEPDGEGEADEGSDGVTGGD
;
A
#
# COMPACT_ATOMS: atom_id res chain seq x y z
N MET A 1 -2.43 21.66 21.39
CA MET A 1 -3.37 21.41 20.64
C MET A 1 -2.92 21.09 19.38
N GLY A 2 -3.37 20.52 18.68
CA GLY A 2 -3.10 19.65 17.92
C GLY A 2 -3.04 19.85 16.44
N TYR A 3 -2.11 20.56 15.93
CA TYR A 3 -1.95 20.73 14.50
C TYR A 3 -0.54 20.38 14.10
N THR A 4 -0.38 19.65 12.98
CA THR A 4 0.93 19.21 12.55
C THR A 4 0.98 19.26 11.03
N VAL A 5 2.10 19.69 10.48
CA VAL A 5 2.33 19.68 9.04
C VAL A 5 3.56 18.82 8.80
N VAL A 6 3.42 17.83 7.89
CA VAL A 6 4.52 16.95 7.56
C VAL A 6 4.81 17.09 6.08
N ASN A 7 6.06 17.37 5.74
CA ASN A 7 6.46 17.41 4.34
C ASN A 7 7.12 16.09 4.03
N GLN A 8 6.68 15.41 2.96
CA GLN A 8 7.23 14.09 2.67
C GLN A 8 8.73 14.15 2.45
N GLY A 9 9.25 15.26 1.96
CA GLY A 9 10.68 15.35 1.73
C GLY A 9 11.50 15.35 3.00
N ALA A 10 10.88 15.58 4.15
CA ALA A 10 11.56 15.51 5.42
C ALA A 10 11.43 14.14 6.09
N VAL A 11 10.75 13.20 5.46
CA VAL A 11 10.57 11.87 6.03
C VAL A 11 11.48 10.92 5.26
N SER A 12 12.37 10.22 5.96
CA SER A 12 13.27 9.29 5.29
C SER A 12 12.50 8.09 4.78
N PRO A 13 12.85 7.57 3.62
CA PRO A 13 12.19 6.38 3.12
C PRO A 13 12.42 5.20 4.05
N ALA A 14 11.44 4.33 4.15
CA ALA A 14 11.56 3.14 4.98
C ALA A 14 12.53 2.15 4.34
N ASP A 15 13.24 1.39 5.19
CA ASP A 15 14.21 0.44 4.69
C ASP A 15 13.55 -0.86 4.25
N GLU A 16 14.20 -1.56 3.38
CA GLU A 16 13.85 -2.95 3.08
C GLU A 16 12.43 -3.09 2.54
N ARG A 17 12.03 -2.18 1.71
CA ARG A 17 10.72 -2.23 1.06
C ARG A 17 10.91 -2.41 -0.44
N PRO A 18 9.97 -3.03 -1.13
CA PRO A 18 10.11 -3.26 -2.56
C PRO A 18 10.05 -1.97 -3.39
N CYS A 19 9.58 -0.89 -2.81
CA CYS A 19 9.58 0.40 -3.49
C CYS A 19 9.76 1.48 -2.45
N GLU A 20 9.82 2.73 -2.89
CA GLU A 20 10.01 3.81 -1.95
C GLU A 20 8.75 4.06 -1.14
N LEU A 21 8.86 4.03 0.16
CA LEU A 21 7.74 4.24 1.07
C LEU A 21 8.12 5.33 2.05
N ARG A 22 7.29 6.36 2.16
CA ARG A 22 7.48 7.39 3.17
C ARG A 22 6.25 7.39 4.05
N ARG A 23 6.43 7.10 5.33
CA ARG A 23 5.31 6.98 6.26
C ARG A 23 5.00 8.34 6.81
N LEU A 24 3.81 8.83 6.58
CA LEU A 24 3.45 10.19 6.93
C LEU A 24 2.62 10.27 8.20
N SER A 25 1.86 9.24 8.52
CA SER A 25 0.91 9.35 9.63
C SER A 25 1.60 9.41 10.98
N GLU A 26 2.70 8.69 11.16
CA GLU A 26 3.33 8.69 12.45
C GLU A 26 3.92 10.04 12.79
N PRO A 27 4.73 10.68 11.96
CA PRO A 27 5.21 12.03 12.29
C PRO A 27 4.08 13.04 12.36
N ALA A 28 2.95 12.77 11.73
CA ALA A 28 1.83 13.69 11.82
C ALA A 28 1.02 13.49 13.09
N GLY A 29 1.31 12.46 13.86
CA GLY A 29 0.58 12.23 15.10
C GLY A 29 -0.77 11.57 14.92
N LEU A 30 -0.99 10.91 13.77
CA LEU A 30 -2.27 10.24 13.54
C LEU A 30 -2.22 8.83 14.08
N SER A 31 -3.25 8.43 14.79
CA SER A 31 -3.26 7.09 15.36
C SER A 31 -4.39 6.23 14.83
N ASN A 32 -5.41 6.80 14.25
CA ASN A 32 -6.55 6.01 13.77
C ASN A 32 -6.48 5.72 12.30
N VAL A 33 -5.66 6.42 11.56
CA VAL A 33 -5.57 6.24 10.13
C VAL A 33 -4.10 6.21 9.75
N ALA A 34 -3.74 5.31 8.86
CA ALA A 34 -2.40 5.24 8.34
C ALA A 34 -2.37 5.91 6.98
N ILE A 35 -1.45 6.84 6.77
CA ILE A 35 -1.33 7.54 5.50
C ILE A 35 0.12 7.48 5.11
N ASN A 36 0.38 6.89 3.95
CA ASN A 36 1.75 6.70 3.47
C ASN A 36 1.83 7.04 2.00
N ARG A 37 2.98 7.50 1.58
CA ARG A 37 3.19 7.80 0.18
C ARG A 37 4.15 6.75 -0.39
N PHE A 38 3.77 6.14 -1.49
CA PHE A 38 4.61 5.17 -2.18
C PHE A 38 4.97 5.69 -3.54
N ARG A 39 6.20 5.40 -3.98
CA ARG A 39 6.62 5.66 -5.33
C ARG A 39 7.29 4.40 -5.85
N ALA A 40 6.75 3.81 -6.91
CA ALA A 40 7.24 2.55 -7.46
C ALA A 40 7.74 2.78 -8.87
N GLU A 41 8.99 2.38 -9.11
CA GLU A 41 9.55 2.43 -10.46
C GLU A 41 8.99 1.27 -11.26
N PRO A 42 9.12 1.29 -12.58
CA PRO A 42 8.62 0.17 -13.37
C PRO A 42 9.18 -1.15 -12.87
N GLY A 43 8.30 -2.12 -12.69
CA GLY A 43 8.67 -3.44 -12.21
C GLY A 43 8.63 -3.61 -10.71
N GLU A 44 8.39 -2.54 -9.95
CA GLU A 44 8.38 -2.66 -8.49
C GLU A 44 6.97 -2.86 -7.97
N GLN A 45 6.84 -3.63 -6.90
CA GLN A 45 5.53 -3.78 -6.28
C GLN A 45 5.46 -2.93 -5.02
N ILE A 46 4.26 -2.64 -4.59
CA ILE A 46 4.03 -1.77 -3.46
C ILE A 46 4.06 -2.54 -2.15
N PRO A 47 3.31 -3.64 -2.01
CA PRO A 47 3.33 -4.37 -0.74
C PRO A 47 4.46 -5.37 -0.73
N LEU A 48 4.73 -5.89 0.43
CA LEU A 48 5.70 -6.95 0.55
C LEU A 48 5.20 -8.24 -0.07
N ALA A 49 3.91 -8.44 -0.11
CA ALA A 49 3.34 -9.67 -0.65
C ALA A 49 1.90 -9.43 -1.09
N TYR A 50 1.38 -10.36 -1.86
CA TYR A 50 -0.05 -10.40 -2.19
C TYR A 50 -0.74 -10.66 -0.87
N HIS A 51 -1.67 -9.81 -0.46
CA HIS A 51 -2.16 -9.86 0.90
C HIS A 51 -3.57 -9.31 1.04
N TYR A 52 -4.18 -9.55 2.19
CA TYR A 52 -5.44 -8.93 2.55
C TYR A 52 -5.39 -8.56 4.03
N HIS A 53 -6.23 -7.63 4.44
CA HIS A 53 -6.30 -7.20 5.81
C HIS A 53 -7.56 -7.71 6.47
N ASP A 54 -7.50 -8.05 7.75
CA ASP A 54 -8.67 -8.54 8.46
C ASP A 54 -9.63 -7.44 8.82
N GLU A 55 -9.13 -6.29 9.26
CA GLU A 55 -9.99 -5.23 9.70
C GLU A 55 -9.84 -3.96 8.92
N GLN A 56 -8.70 -3.69 8.33
CA GLN A 56 -8.42 -2.39 7.76
C GLN A 56 -9.06 -2.24 6.39
N GLU A 57 -9.72 -1.12 6.18
CA GLU A 57 -10.07 -0.70 4.83
C GLU A 57 -8.87 0.00 4.26
N GLU A 58 -8.60 -0.21 2.99
CA GLU A 58 -7.43 0.38 2.38
C GLU A 58 -7.82 1.09 1.10
N ALA A 59 -7.23 2.22 0.83
CA ALA A 59 -7.49 2.95 -0.40
C ALA A 59 -6.20 3.48 -0.96
N PHE A 60 -6.08 3.47 -2.28
CA PHE A 60 -4.92 4.01 -2.97
C PHE A 60 -5.40 5.10 -3.89
N TYR A 61 -4.88 6.31 -3.72
CA TYR A 61 -5.19 7.42 -4.61
C TYR A 61 -3.97 7.66 -5.49
N VAL A 62 -4.13 7.64 -6.80
CA VAL A 62 -3.00 7.72 -7.71
C VAL A 62 -2.68 9.17 -7.98
N LEU A 63 -1.49 9.60 -7.55
CA LEU A 63 -1.05 10.97 -7.72
C LEU A 63 -0.42 11.17 -9.09
N SER A 64 0.31 10.20 -9.60
CA SER A 64 0.87 10.28 -10.94
C SER A 64 1.17 8.89 -11.45
N GLY A 65 1.14 8.70 -12.73
CA GLY A 65 1.36 7.38 -13.33
C GLY A 65 0.09 6.55 -13.32
N THR A 66 0.23 5.27 -13.54
CA THR A 66 -0.89 4.33 -13.53
C THR A 66 -0.54 3.18 -12.60
N LEU A 67 -1.43 2.88 -11.68
CA LEU A 67 -1.23 1.79 -10.75
C LEU A 67 -1.97 0.57 -11.26
N VAL A 68 -1.35 -0.60 -11.16
CA VAL A 68 -2.03 -1.85 -11.51
C VAL A 68 -2.23 -2.63 -10.23
N VAL A 69 -3.44 -3.10 -10.00
CA VAL A 69 -3.76 -3.88 -8.82
C VAL A 69 -4.36 -5.20 -9.25
N GLU A 70 -3.70 -6.29 -8.83
CA GLU A 70 -4.20 -7.63 -9.11
C GLU A 70 -5.10 -8.07 -8.00
N THR A 71 -6.20 -8.70 -8.34
CA THR A 71 -7.09 -9.31 -7.36
C THR A 71 -7.43 -10.71 -7.84
N PRO A 72 -8.05 -11.56 -7.04
CA PRO A 72 -8.35 -12.91 -7.49
C PRO A 72 -9.28 -12.97 -8.70
N GLU A 73 -10.07 -11.91 -8.90
CA GLU A 73 -11.03 -11.97 -9.99
C GLU A 73 -10.64 -11.17 -11.18
N GLU A 74 -9.91 -10.11 -11.02
CA GLU A 74 -9.54 -9.32 -12.18
C GLU A 74 -8.40 -8.40 -11.82
N THR A 75 -7.82 -7.80 -12.81
CA THR A 75 -6.74 -6.84 -12.65
C THR A 75 -7.27 -5.46 -13.00
N TYR A 76 -6.99 -4.50 -12.14
CA TYR A 76 -7.47 -3.15 -12.31
C TYR A 76 -6.33 -2.23 -12.73
N ARG A 77 -6.62 -1.29 -13.60
CA ARG A 77 -5.67 -0.24 -13.93
C ARG A 77 -6.26 1.06 -13.40
N ILE A 78 -5.57 1.70 -12.48
CA ILE A 78 -6.08 2.89 -11.82
C ILE A 78 -5.28 4.07 -12.34
N GLU A 79 -5.96 4.99 -13.02
CA GLU A 79 -5.29 6.12 -13.65
C GLU A 79 -5.08 7.24 -12.66
N THR A 80 -4.19 8.15 -13.01
CA THR A 80 -3.95 9.34 -12.20
C THR A 80 -5.28 10.02 -11.85
N GLY A 81 -5.44 10.36 -10.61
CA GLY A 81 -6.65 11.03 -10.14
C GLY A 81 -7.76 10.08 -9.75
N SER A 82 -7.50 8.78 -9.75
CA SER A 82 -8.54 7.80 -9.39
C SER A 82 -8.19 7.10 -8.09
N LEU A 83 -9.20 6.55 -7.45
CA LEU A 83 -9.06 5.88 -6.17
C LEU A 83 -9.43 4.42 -6.28
N PHE A 84 -8.60 3.54 -5.76
CA PHE A 84 -8.93 2.12 -5.64
C PHE A 84 -9.16 1.85 -4.16
N ALA A 85 -10.23 1.15 -3.84
CA ALA A 85 -10.53 0.83 -2.44
C ALA A 85 -10.71 -0.66 -2.27
N ALA A 86 -10.14 -1.18 -1.19
CA ALA A 86 -10.27 -2.59 -0.86
C ALA A 86 -10.90 -2.71 0.51
N SER A 87 -11.99 -3.47 0.59
CA SER A 87 -12.61 -3.70 1.87
C SER A 87 -11.86 -4.79 2.63
N PRO A 88 -12.07 -4.93 3.91
CA PRO A 88 -11.39 -5.99 4.66
C PRO A 88 -11.65 -7.36 4.04
N GLY A 89 -10.66 -8.20 4.07
CA GLY A 89 -10.77 -9.55 3.52
C GLY A 89 -10.61 -9.64 2.03
N SER A 90 -10.19 -8.57 1.37
CA SER A 90 -10.10 -8.54 -0.09
C SER A 90 -8.64 -8.59 -0.52
N PRO A 91 -8.17 -9.73 -1.02
CA PRO A 91 -6.76 -9.86 -1.39
C PRO A 91 -6.40 -8.99 -2.59
N HIS A 92 -5.23 -8.40 -2.56
CA HIS A 92 -4.78 -7.57 -3.66
C HIS A 92 -3.27 -7.40 -3.63
N ARG A 93 -2.70 -7.06 -4.77
CA ARG A 93 -1.29 -6.73 -4.88
C ARG A 93 -1.13 -5.60 -5.89
N ALA A 94 -0.65 -4.46 -5.44
CA ALA A 94 -0.46 -3.30 -6.29
C ALA A 94 0.97 -3.24 -6.78
N HIS A 95 1.16 -2.83 -8.01
CA HIS A 95 2.50 -2.75 -8.57
C HIS A 95 2.53 -1.82 -9.77
N ASN A 96 3.73 -1.50 -10.20
CA ASN A 96 3.95 -0.77 -11.43
C ASN A 96 4.48 -1.78 -12.46
N PRO A 97 3.85 -1.98 -13.60
CA PRO A 97 4.29 -3.01 -14.53
C PRO A 97 5.70 -2.77 -15.04
N ALA A 98 6.39 -3.84 -15.40
CA ALA A 98 7.76 -3.71 -15.85
C ALA A 98 7.88 -2.92 -17.14
N ASP A 99 6.83 -2.90 -17.96
CA ASP A 99 6.88 -2.15 -19.20
C ASP A 99 6.30 -0.76 -19.08
N ALA A 100 6.05 -0.28 -17.86
CA ALA A 100 5.56 1.08 -17.69
C ALA A 100 6.64 2.06 -18.09
N GLU A 101 6.22 3.26 -18.49
CA GLU A 101 7.17 4.23 -18.93
C GLU A 101 7.59 5.15 -17.83
N ALA A 102 6.93 5.16 -16.71
CA ALA A 102 7.25 6.09 -15.64
C ALA A 102 6.90 5.48 -14.31
N ALA A 103 7.43 6.06 -13.24
CA ALA A 103 7.08 5.64 -11.89
C ALA A 103 5.63 5.97 -11.60
N VAL A 104 5.03 5.25 -10.65
CA VAL A 104 3.70 5.56 -10.19
C VAL A 104 3.84 6.08 -8.75
N GLU A 105 3.11 7.13 -8.42
CA GLU A 105 3.10 7.66 -7.06
C GLU A 105 1.69 7.61 -6.54
N ILE A 106 1.54 7.11 -5.34
CA ILE A 106 0.21 6.97 -4.76
C ILE A 106 0.22 7.40 -3.32
N LEU A 107 -0.95 7.74 -2.82
CA LEU A 107 -1.17 7.94 -1.41
C LEU A 107 -1.98 6.75 -0.94
N ALA A 108 -1.47 6.02 0.04
CA ALA A 108 -2.16 4.86 0.58
C ALA A 108 -2.74 5.22 1.93
N ILE A 109 -4.01 4.92 2.12
CA ILE A 109 -4.74 5.28 3.31
C ILE A 109 -5.37 4.03 3.86
N GLY A 110 -5.16 3.74 5.14
CA GLY A 110 -5.75 2.58 5.77
C GLY A 110 -6.33 2.93 7.11
N ALA A 111 -7.49 2.40 7.42
CA ALA A 111 -8.14 2.64 8.71
C ALA A 111 -8.98 1.43 9.09
N PRO A 112 -8.95 1.03 10.35
CA PRO A 112 -8.14 1.58 11.43
C PRO A 112 -6.66 1.23 11.23
N ALA A 113 -5.80 2.00 11.83
CA ALA A 113 -4.37 1.78 11.69
C ALA A 113 -3.96 0.71 12.70
N VAL A 114 -4.04 -0.55 12.29
CA VAL A 114 -3.69 -1.65 13.17
C VAL A 114 -2.51 -2.38 12.61
N SER A 115 -1.66 -2.92 13.48
CA SER A 115 -0.52 -3.68 13.04
C SER A 115 -0.85 -5.15 13.08
N GLY A 116 -0.18 -5.92 12.29
CA GLY A 116 -0.36 -7.36 12.33
C GLY A 116 -1.64 -7.84 11.70
N ASP A 117 -2.28 -6.99 10.92
CA ASP A 117 -3.56 -7.28 10.35
C ASP A 117 -3.46 -7.84 8.94
N ALA A 118 -2.31 -7.81 8.33
CA ALA A 118 -2.14 -8.24 6.96
C ALA A 118 -1.86 -9.74 6.91
N ASN A 119 -2.49 -10.42 5.98
CA ASN A 119 -2.33 -11.88 5.81
C ASN A 119 -1.90 -12.17 4.39
N VAL A 120 -0.93 -13.05 4.24
CA VAL A 120 -0.45 -13.42 2.91
C VAL A 120 -1.53 -14.22 2.21
N TYR A 121 -1.75 -13.95 0.94
CA TYR A 121 -2.74 -14.64 0.13
C TYR A 121 -2.02 -15.47 -0.92
N GLU A 122 -2.40 -16.74 -1.03
CA GLU A 122 -1.80 -17.61 -2.01
C GLU A 122 -2.83 -17.87 -3.10
N PRO A 123 -2.64 -17.29 -4.24
CA PRO A 123 -3.68 -17.36 -5.28
C PRO A 123 -4.00 -18.78 -5.72
N ASP A 124 -3.02 -19.68 -5.69
CA ASP A 124 -3.33 -21.01 -6.14
C ASP A 124 -3.70 -21.89 -5.01
N GLY A 125 -3.81 -21.39 -3.86
CA GLY A 125 -4.36 -22.14 -2.77
C GLY A 125 -3.44 -23.02 -2.10
N GLU A 126 -2.17 -23.06 -2.34
CA GLU A 126 -1.42 -23.88 -1.66
C GLU A 126 -0.42 -23.33 -0.88
N GLY A 127 -0.16 -22.47 -0.49
CA GLY A 127 0.85 -22.01 0.34
C GLY A 127 0.65 -22.19 1.62
N GLU A 128 1.53 -21.95 2.44
CA GLU A 128 1.27 -21.94 3.68
C GLU A 128 1.23 -20.66 4.12
N ALA A 129 0.61 -20.37 4.95
CA ALA A 129 0.48 -19.15 5.55
C ALA A 129 1.67 -18.73 6.03
N ASP A 130 2.19 -17.76 5.70
CA ASP A 130 3.31 -17.42 6.16
C ASP A 130 3.26 -16.26 6.81
N GLU A 131 3.91 -16.02 7.57
CA GLU A 131 3.84 -14.94 8.28
C GLU A 131 4.48 -13.88 7.72
N GLY A 132 4.86 -13.87 6.65
CA GLY A 132 5.57 -12.79 6.18
C GLY A 132 4.90 -11.54 6.21
N SER A 133 3.78 -11.51 6.61
CA SER A 133 3.10 -10.28 6.58
C SER A 133 3.51 -9.34 7.57
N ASP A 134 4.35 -9.69 8.37
CA ASP A 134 4.67 -8.80 9.30
C ASP A 134 5.20 -7.59 8.80
N GLY A 135 5.48 -6.75 9.33
CA GLY A 135 5.99 -5.53 8.96
C GLY A 135 5.03 -4.66 8.30
N VAL A 136 3.96 -5.11 7.93
CA VAL A 136 3.07 -4.26 7.34
C VAL A 136 2.36 -3.54 8.34
N THR A 137 2.41 -2.29 8.39
CA THR A 137 1.70 -1.61 9.30
C THR A 137 0.91 -0.71 8.61
N GLY A 138 -0.12 -0.42 9.06
CA GLY A 138 -0.90 0.56 8.56
C GLY A 138 -0.87 0.54 7.12
N GLY A 139 -0.54 1.19 6.46
CA GLY A 139 -0.68 1.39 5.15
C GLY A 139 -0.25 0.38 4.24
N ASP A 140 -0.01 -0.66 4.54
CA ASP A 140 0.21 -1.56 3.58
C ASP A 140 0.83 -2.49 3.65
#